data_cb1444e1e7224c9813a07ec43e08e19c
#
_entry.id   cb1444e1e7224c9813a07ec43e08e19c
#
_cell.length_a   1.000
_cell.length_b   1.000
_cell.length_c   1.000
_cell.angle_alpha   90.00
_cell.angle_beta   90.00
_cell.angle_gamma   90.00
#
_symmetry.space_group_name_H-M   'P 1'
#
loop_
_entity.id
_entity.type
_entity.pdbx_description
1 polymer ?
#
loop_
_entity_poly.entity_id
_entity_poly.type
_entity_poly.pdbx_seq_one_letter_code
_entity_poly.pdbx_strand_id
1 'polypeptide(L)'
;MSDKGNRISQVVENRKHIIKHCRGKMFTSESLKIVALICMLIDHAGATLFPQCDILRSIGRVSFPLYAFLLAQGCKHTHSMERYLLGLGIFALISEIPYDLAFGNSINFLDQTNIFYTLFLSAACVYIYDSIKKQKTMIQLIVFAVCLLFLFMEWILLTFITGERLPSLALMFSYVMGMIISCAHIFKHHKIANSKSNILINIFPILSTLPAFLLSSFIDCDYGIWGVALISLLYLAKSIKISAVIMAVLLVPYYGQHIYSNVVSFEAIRNMCFSLLSILFVCLYNGQHGSKKKWIYYWAYPLHILFFAILRCYPFF
;
A
#
# COMPACT_ATOMS: atom_id res chain seq x y z
N MET A 1 38.80 33.00 -6.82
CA MET A 1 39.01 32.12 -5.65
C MET A 1 37.89 32.16 -4.62
N SER A 2 37.02 33.18 -4.59
CA SER A 2 35.94 33.36 -3.62
C SER A 2 34.77 32.37 -3.74
N ASP A 3 34.44 31.89 -4.93
CA ASP A 3 33.22 31.06 -5.18
C ASP A 3 33.37 29.60 -4.69
N LYS A 4 34.56 29.04 -4.70
CA LYS A 4 34.83 27.68 -4.18
C LYS A 4 34.74 27.61 -2.65
N GLY A 5 35.13 28.67 -1.94
CA GLY A 5 35.01 28.73 -0.48
C GLY A 5 33.55 28.77 0.00
N ASN A 6 32.72 29.49 -0.73
CA ASN A 6 31.29 29.62 -0.40
C ASN A 6 30.49 28.31 -0.64
N ARG A 7 30.83 27.55 -1.66
CA ARG A 7 30.23 26.21 -1.92
C ARG A 7 30.64 25.17 -0.87
N ILE A 8 31.88 25.20 -0.42
CA ILE A 8 32.38 24.27 0.61
C ILE A 8 31.74 24.58 1.96
N SER A 9 31.61 25.85 2.33
CA SER A 9 30.91 26.24 3.58
C SER A 9 29.44 25.88 3.57
N GLN A 10 28.72 26.09 2.45
CA GLN A 10 27.32 25.63 2.30
C GLN A 10 27.16 24.11 2.39
N VAL A 11 28.07 23.35 1.80
CA VAL A 11 28.04 21.87 1.87
C VAL A 11 28.32 21.39 3.29
N VAL A 12 29.24 22.04 4.01
CA VAL A 12 29.53 21.72 5.42
C VAL A 12 28.39 22.10 6.35
N GLU A 13 27.73 23.23 6.11
CA GLU A 13 26.59 23.68 6.91
C GLU A 13 25.36 22.82 6.67
N ASN A 14 25.08 22.44 5.42
CA ASN A 14 24.06 21.45 5.08
C ASN A 14 24.35 20.07 5.69
N ARG A 15 25.61 19.62 5.70
CA ARG A 15 25.98 18.37 6.41
C ARG A 15 25.76 18.47 7.92
N LYS A 16 26.12 19.60 8.54
CA LYS A 16 25.86 19.82 9.98
C LYS A 16 24.35 19.85 10.30
N HIS A 17 23.53 20.46 9.43
CA HIS A 17 22.07 20.49 9.59
C HIS A 17 21.48 19.08 9.44
N ILE A 18 21.95 18.28 8.48
CA ILE A 18 21.55 16.88 8.28
C ILE A 18 21.98 16.04 9.50
N ILE A 19 23.22 16.18 10.00
CA ILE A 19 23.71 15.44 11.17
C ILE A 19 22.91 15.84 12.44
N LYS A 20 22.57 17.10 12.62
CA LYS A 20 21.78 17.57 13.76
C LYS A 20 20.33 17.07 13.71
N HIS A 21 19.77 16.89 12.51
CA HIS A 21 18.43 16.35 12.31
C HIS A 21 18.38 14.81 12.47
N CYS A 22 19.51 14.13 12.26
CA CYS A 22 19.65 12.67 12.45
C CYS A 22 20.00 12.27 13.89
N ARG A 23 20.29 13.22 14.77
CA ARG A 23 20.63 12.95 16.19
C ARG A 23 19.37 12.45 16.91
N GLY A 24 19.28 11.11 17.12
CA GLY A 24 18.14 10.44 17.77
C GLY A 24 17.33 9.51 16.85
N LYS A 25 17.63 9.47 15.54
CA LYS A 25 16.97 8.53 14.60
C LYS A 25 17.85 7.30 14.44
N MET A 26 17.32 6.14 14.87
CA MET A 26 18.09 4.91 15.04
C MET A 26 17.94 3.93 13.89
N PHE A 27 16.85 3.96 13.12
CA PHE A 27 16.53 2.93 12.16
C PHE A 27 16.79 3.38 10.71
N THR A 28 17.51 2.54 9.97
CA THR A 28 17.63 2.62 8.51
C THR A 28 16.44 1.89 7.86
N SER A 29 16.25 2.02 6.54
CA SER A 29 15.24 1.20 5.83
C SER A 29 15.53 -0.30 5.94
N GLU A 30 16.79 -0.69 6.06
CA GLU A 30 17.18 -2.09 6.27
C GLU A 30 16.76 -2.60 7.64
N SER A 31 17.05 -1.82 8.70
CA SER A 31 16.63 -2.19 10.07
C SER A 31 15.12 -2.33 10.18
N LEU A 32 14.35 -1.43 9.53
CA LEU A 32 12.88 -1.52 9.51
C LEU A 32 12.39 -2.76 8.76
N LYS A 33 13.06 -3.16 7.66
CA LYS A 33 12.73 -4.40 6.94
C LYS A 33 12.98 -5.64 7.81
N ILE A 34 14.08 -5.64 8.57
CA ILE A 34 14.40 -6.74 9.47
C ILE A 34 13.34 -6.86 10.58
N VAL A 35 12.97 -5.74 11.21
CA VAL A 35 11.89 -5.72 12.22
C VAL A 35 10.58 -6.20 11.62
N ALA A 36 10.19 -5.69 10.45
CA ALA A 36 8.97 -6.11 9.78
C ALA A 36 8.99 -7.60 9.42
N LEU A 37 10.13 -8.13 8.94
CA LEU A 37 10.30 -9.55 8.62
C LEU A 37 10.17 -10.42 9.87
N ILE A 38 10.82 -10.06 10.98
CA ILE A 38 10.73 -10.82 12.23
C ILE A 38 9.27 -10.84 12.73
N CYS A 39 8.59 -9.69 12.76
CA CYS A 39 7.19 -9.62 13.15
C CYS A 39 6.29 -10.48 12.24
N MET A 40 6.57 -10.49 10.93
CA MET A 40 5.84 -11.30 9.96
C MET A 40 6.06 -12.80 10.18
N LEU A 41 7.29 -13.23 10.46
CA LEU A 41 7.59 -14.62 10.80
C LEU A 41 6.84 -15.08 12.06
N ILE A 42 6.80 -14.22 13.10
CA ILE A 42 6.07 -14.48 14.33
C ILE A 42 4.56 -14.58 14.06
N ASP A 43 4.01 -13.68 13.23
CA ASP A 43 2.60 -13.70 12.83
C ASP A 43 2.21 -15.02 12.17
N HIS A 44 2.97 -15.44 11.17
CA HIS A 44 2.66 -16.63 10.41
C HIS A 44 2.91 -17.91 11.21
N ALA A 45 3.92 -17.94 12.08
CA ALA A 45 4.09 -19.04 13.04
C ALA A 45 2.89 -19.14 13.98
N GLY A 46 2.39 -17.99 14.51
CA GLY A 46 1.17 -17.97 15.31
C GLY A 46 -0.06 -18.46 14.56
N ALA A 47 -0.20 -18.09 13.28
CA ALA A 47 -1.35 -18.51 12.47
C ALA A 47 -1.35 -20.00 12.11
N THR A 48 -0.16 -20.59 11.90
CA THR A 48 -0.04 -21.94 11.35
C THR A 48 0.30 -22.99 12.38
N LEU A 49 1.22 -22.69 13.31
CA LEU A 49 1.77 -23.65 14.27
C LEU A 49 1.21 -23.50 15.69
N PHE A 50 0.86 -22.26 16.09
CA PHE A 50 0.42 -21.94 17.45
C PHE A 50 -0.89 -21.13 17.46
N PRO A 51 -2.00 -21.66 16.86
CA PRO A 51 -3.26 -20.90 16.74
C PRO A 51 -3.88 -20.51 18.07
N GLN A 52 -3.52 -21.18 19.19
CA GLN A 52 -3.99 -20.87 20.54
C GLN A 52 -3.25 -19.65 21.16
N CYS A 53 -2.15 -19.19 20.54
CA CYS A 53 -1.31 -18.12 21.07
C CYS A 53 -1.54 -16.80 20.34
N ASP A 54 -2.68 -16.15 20.60
CA ASP A 54 -3.09 -14.90 19.94
C ASP A 54 -2.07 -13.77 19.99
N ILE A 55 -1.18 -13.76 21.01
CA ILE A 55 -0.16 -12.73 21.14
C ILE A 55 0.83 -12.72 19.98
N LEU A 56 1.10 -13.88 19.37
CA LEU A 56 1.98 -13.99 18.20
C LEU A 56 1.35 -13.26 17.01
N ARG A 57 0.04 -13.42 16.81
CA ARG A 57 -0.74 -12.69 15.79
C ARG A 57 -0.73 -11.19 16.04
N SER A 58 -0.82 -10.78 17.31
CA SER A 58 -0.80 -9.35 17.66
C SER A 58 0.57 -8.71 17.40
N ILE A 59 1.68 -9.39 17.73
CA ILE A 59 3.04 -8.93 17.39
C ILE A 59 3.17 -8.76 15.87
N GLY A 60 2.59 -9.68 15.11
CA GLY A 60 2.57 -9.63 13.65
C GLY A 60 1.94 -8.37 13.07
N ARG A 61 0.97 -7.75 13.76
CA ARG A 61 0.29 -6.52 13.30
C ARG A 61 1.24 -5.33 13.11
N VAL A 62 2.43 -5.36 13.67
CA VAL A 62 3.49 -4.36 13.44
C VAL A 62 4.03 -4.44 12.01
N SER A 63 4.04 -5.63 11.40
CA SER A 63 4.72 -5.92 10.14
C SER A 63 4.16 -5.12 8.96
N PHE A 64 2.83 -5.23 8.71
CA PHE A 64 2.22 -4.64 7.53
C PHE A 64 2.38 -3.11 7.44
N PRO A 65 2.11 -2.30 8.49
CA PRO A 65 2.29 -0.87 8.41
C PRO A 65 3.75 -0.45 8.14
N LEU A 66 4.73 -1.24 8.63
CA LEU A 66 6.15 -1.03 8.30
C LEU A 66 6.44 -1.33 6.84
N TYR A 67 5.93 -2.45 6.29
CA TYR A 67 6.07 -2.75 4.86
C TYR A 67 5.35 -1.72 3.99
N ALA A 68 4.17 -1.24 4.40
CA ALA A 68 3.45 -0.17 3.70
C ALA A 68 4.28 1.12 3.62
N PHE A 69 4.88 1.54 4.73
CA PHE A 69 5.78 2.69 4.77
C PHE A 69 7.02 2.46 3.89
N LEU A 70 7.66 1.30 3.99
CA LEU A 70 8.86 0.94 3.22
C LEU A 70 8.57 0.86 1.72
N LEU A 71 7.41 0.34 1.32
CA LEU A 71 6.97 0.31 -0.08
C LEU A 71 6.79 1.73 -0.62
N ALA A 72 6.09 2.59 0.14
CA ALA A 72 5.91 3.98 -0.23
C ALA A 72 7.25 4.73 -0.40
N GLN A 73 8.22 4.48 0.49
CA GLN A 73 9.59 5.00 0.32
C GLN A 73 10.28 4.37 -0.90
N GLY A 74 10.11 3.08 -1.14
CA GLY A 74 10.63 2.38 -2.31
C GLY A 74 10.13 3.00 -3.62
N CYS A 75 8.82 3.28 -3.72
CA CYS A 75 8.23 3.96 -4.88
C CYS A 75 8.83 5.36 -5.11
N LYS A 76 9.11 6.13 -4.03
CA LYS A 76 9.71 7.48 -4.13
C LYS A 76 11.16 7.45 -4.66
N HIS A 77 11.88 6.36 -4.44
CA HIS A 77 13.32 6.29 -4.71
C HIS A 77 13.72 5.29 -5.80
N THR A 78 12.76 4.58 -6.39
CA THR A 78 13.06 3.64 -7.46
C THR A 78 13.39 4.34 -8.78
N HIS A 79 14.39 3.84 -9.51
CA HIS A 79 14.74 4.35 -10.83
C HIS A 79 13.84 3.80 -11.95
N SER A 80 13.23 2.63 -11.74
CA SER A 80 12.32 2.00 -12.72
C SER A 80 11.15 1.40 -11.96
N MET A 81 10.02 2.09 -12.07
CA MET A 81 8.77 1.68 -11.44
C MET A 81 8.20 0.43 -12.11
N GLU A 82 8.41 0.28 -13.43
CA GLU A 82 7.96 -0.89 -14.19
C GLU A 82 8.64 -2.19 -13.70
N ARG A 83 9.98 -2.14 -13.48
CA ARG A 83 10.71 -3.31 -12.93
C ARG A 83 10.32 -3.61 -11.48
N TYR A 84 9.95 -2.57 -10.73
CA TYR A 84 9.50 -2.72 -9.37
C TYR A 84 8.13 -3.40 -9.32
N LEU A 85 7.19 -2.93 -10.14
CA LEU A 85 5.87 -3.54 -10.33
C LEU A 85 5.98 -4.99 -10.80
N LEU A 86 6.79 -5.24 -11.86
CA LEU A 86 6.99 -6.58 -12.36
C LEU A 86 7.50 -7.53 -11.26
N GLY A 87 8.45 -7.07 -10.44
CA GLY A 87 8.95 -7.84 -9.30
C GLY A 87 7.84 -8.17 -8.30
N LEU A 88 7.03 -7.19 -7.89
CA LEU A 88 5.90 -7.41 -6.96
C LEU A 88 4.85 -8.36 -7.56
N GLY A 89 4.50 -8.20 -8.85
CA GLY A 89 3.53 -9.07 -9.53
C GLY A 89 4.02 -10.52 -9.66
N ILE A 90 5.28 -10.74 -10.03
CA ILE A 90 5.86 -12.09 -10.10
C ILE A 90 5.82 -12.76 -8.72
N PHE A 91 6.20 -12.04 -7.65
CA PHE A 91 6.19 -12.60 -6.30
C PHE A 91 4.77 -12.74 -5.73
N ALA A 92 3.79 -11.97 -6.19
CA ALA A 92 2.38 -12.22 -5.89
C ALA A 92 1.95 -13.60 -6.39
N LEU A 93 2.26 -13.93 -7.65
CA LEU A 93 1.94 -15.24 -8.24
C LEU A 93 2.73 -16.38 -7.61
N ILE A 94 4.04 -16.20 -7.37
CA ILE A 94 4.88 -17.26 -6.76
C ILE A 94 4.43 -17.55 -5.34
N SER A 95 4.00 -16.54 -4.59
CA SER A 95 3.64 -16.67 -3.17
C SER A 95 2.24 -17.23 -2.97
N GLU A 96 1.39 -17.27 -4.01
CA GLU A 96 0.01 -17.72 -3.88
C GLU A 96 -0.05 -19.22 -3.51
N ILE A 97 0.69 -20.05 -4.20
CA ILE A 97 0.71 -21.50 -3.90
C ILE A 97 1.14 -21.78 -2.45
N PRO A 98 2.29 -21.28 -1.94
CA PRO A 98 2.63 -21.42 -0.53
C PRO A 98 1.56 -20.85 0.43
N TYR A 99 0.92 -19.75 0.06
CA TYR A 99 -0.11 -19.08 0.87
C TYR A 99 -1.36 -19.95 0.99
N ASP A 100 -1.87 -20.46 -0.12
CA ASP A 100 -3.02 -21.37 -0.15
C ASP A 100 -2.75 -22.68 0.62
N LEU A 101 -1.54 -23.21 0.52
CA LEU A 101 -1.14 -24.41 1.28
C LEU A 101 -1.08 -24.16 2.79
N ALA A 102 -0.72 -22.95 3.22
CA ALA A 102 -0.59 -22.61 4.64
C ALA A 102 -1.92 -22.18 5.28
N PHE A 103 -2.75 -21.42 4.57
CA PHE A 103 -3.91 -20.74 5.11
C PHE A 103 -5.22 -21.13 4.43
N GLY A 104 -5.21 -21.59 3.17
CA GLY A 104 -6.37 -22.01 2.40
C GLY A 104 -6.77 -23.46 2.67
N ASN A 105 -7.97 -23.83 2.21
CA ASN A 105 -8.45 -25.22 2.16
C ASN A 105 -8.31 -25.81 0.75
N SER A 106 -8.05 -24.96 -0.24
CA SER A 106 -7.89 -25.34 -1.65
C SER A 106 -7.04 -24.27 -2.36
N ILE A 107 -6.37 -24.64 -3.44
CA ILE A 107 -5.64 -23.69 -4.28
C ILE A 107 -6.69 -22.87 -5.07
N ASN A 108 -6.86 -21.61 -4.71
CA ASN A 108 -7.82 -20.68 -5.34
C ASN A 108 -7.23 -19.28 -5.47
N PHE A 109 -6.83 -18.90 -6.68
CA PHE A 109 -6.18 -17.62 -6.98
C PHE A 109 -7.06 -16.36 -6.83
N LEU A 110 -8.34 -16.51 -6.47
CA LEU A 110 -9.28 -15.39 -6.36
C LEU A 110 -9.85 -15.21 -4.95
N ASP A 111 -9.56 -16.11 -4.03
CA ASP A 111 -10.12 -16.14 -2.68
C ASP A 111 -9.01 -15.95 -1.65
N GLN A 112 -9.05 -14.86 -0.85
CA GLN A 112 -8.05 -14.51 0.16
C GLN A 112 -6.61 -14.50 -0.36
N THR A 113 -6.32 -13.62 -1.29
CA THR A 113 -4.99 -13.55 -1.92
C THR A 113 -3.91 -12.97 -0.99
N ASN A 114 -2.67 -13.36 -1.24
CA ASN A 114 -1.52 -12.97 -0.43
C ASN A 114 -1.19 -11.48 -0.47
N ILE A 115 -0.40 -11.00 0.51
CA ILE A 115 -0.04 -9.59 0.70
C ILE A 115 0.65 -8.94 -0.50
N PHE A 116 1.35 -9.69 -1.35
CA PHE A 116 2.01 -9.11 -2.52
C PHE A 116 1.02 -8.53 -3.54
N TYR A 117 -0.22 -9.03 -3.61
CA TYR A 117 -1.27 -8.41 -4.42
C TYR A 117 -1.60 -7.00 -3.92
N THR A 118 -1.77 -6.82 -2.60
CA THR A 118 -1.97 -5.49 -1.99
C THR A 118 -0.81 -4.55 -2.29
N LEU A 119 0.43 -5.04 -2.14
CA LEU A 119 1.64 -4.26 -2.44
C LEU A 119 1.75 -3.90 -3.91
N PHE A 120 1.44 -4.85 -4.81
CA PHE A 120 1.43 -4.65 -6.26
C PHE A 120 0.39 -3.60 -6.69
N LEU A 121 -0.86 -3.75 -6.24
CA LEU A 121 -1.94 -2.81 -6.56
C LEU A 121 -1.66 -1.41 -6.03
N SER A 122 -1.11 -1.31 -4.83
CA SER A 122 -0.70 -0.02 -4.25
C SER A 122 0.41 0.65 -5.06
N ALA A 123 1.42 -0.12 -5.48
CA ALA A 123 2.49 0.39 -6.34
C ALA A 123 1.96 0.75 -7.74
N ALA A 124 0.98 0.01 -8.26
CA ALA A 124 0.30 0.35 -9.52
C ALA A 124 -0.48 1.67 -9.39
N CYS A 125 -1.19 1.89 -8.27
CA CYS A 125 -1.83 3.18 -7.98
C CYS A 125 -0.82 4.34 -8.03
N VAL A 126 0.34 4.18 -7.38
CA VAL A 126 1.41 5.19 -7.38
C VAL A 126 1.93 5.43 -8.80
N TYR A 127 2.15 4.37 -9.57
CA TYR A 127 2.62 4.47 -10.96
C TYR A 127 1.63 5.19 -11.86
N ILE A 128 0.34 4.83 -11.77
CA ILE A 128 -0.74 5.48 -12.51
C ILE A 128 -0.82 6.97 -12.14
N TYR A 129 -0.84 7.27 -10.83
CA TYR A 129 -0.87 8.64 -10.34
C TYR A 129 0.29 9.49 -10.89
N ASP A 130 1.53 9.01 -10.80
CA ASP A 130 2.70 9.74 -11.27
C ASP A 130 2.75 9.89 -12.79
N SER A 131 2.35 8.84 -13.52
CA SER A 131 2.32 8.85 -14.97
C SER A 131 1.31 9.87 -15.50
N ILE A 132 0.11 9.89 -14.92
CA ILE A 132 -0.95 10.80 -15.32
C ILE A 132 -0.62 12.23 -14.93
N LYS A 133 -0.08 12.44 -13.72
CA LYS A 133 0.30 13.77 -13.23
C LYS A 133 1.33 14.46 -14.13
N LYS A 134 2.18 13.72 -14.81
CA LYS A 134 3.20 14.24 -15.75
C LYS A 134 2.64 14.57 -17.12
N GLN A 135 1.43 14.11 -17.46
CA GLN A 135 0.85 14.28 -18.79
C GLN A 135 0.15 15.64 -18.95
N LYS A 136 -0.04 16.05 -20.21
CA LYS A 136 -0.90 17.19 -20.54
C LYS A 136 -2.34 16.92 -20.15
N THR A 137 -3.10 17.96 -19.80
CA THR A 137 -4.49 17.86 -19.31
C THR A 137 -5.38 17.00 -20.20
N MET A 138 -5.23 17.09 -21.53
CA MET A 138 -6.01 16.28 -22.47
C MET A 138 -5.75 14.78 -22.32
N ILE A 139 -4.47 14.38 -22.14
CA ILE A 139 -4.12 12.97 -21.94
C ILE A 139 -4.65 12.48 -20.58
N GLN A 140 -4.57 13.31 -19.52
CA GLN A 140 -5.13 12.97 -18.21
C GLN A 140 -6.64 12.69 -18.32
N LEU A 141 -7.37 13.50 -19.08
CA LEU A 141 -8.81 13.33 -19.29
C LEU A 141 -9.14 12.07 -20.09
N ILE A 142 -8.37 11.76 -21.14
CA ILE A 142 -8.55 10.53 -21.92
C ILE A 142 -8.31 9.30 -21.03
N VAL A 143 -7.22 9.28 -20.27
CA VAL A 143 -6.93 8.17 -19.37
C VAL A 143 -8.02 8.03 -18.30
N PHE A 144 -8.50 9.14 -17.74
CA PHE A 144 -9.61 9.13 -16.79
C PHE A 144 -10.89 8.54 -17.40
N ALA A 145 -11.25 8.93 -18.63
CA ALA A 145 -12.40 8.38 -19.33
C ALA A 145 -12.24 6.86 -19.59
N VAL A 146 -11.05 6.42 -19.96
CA VAL A 146 -10.75 4.98 -20.13
C VAL A 146 -10.87 4.23 -18.80
N CYS A 147 -10.38 4.80 -17.71
CA CYS A 147 -10.54 4.22 -16.36
C CYS A 147 -12.04 4.11 -15.98
N LEU A 148 -12.84 5.13 -16.27
CA LEU A 148 -14.29 5.07 -16.04
C LEU A 148 -14.97 3.98 -16.88
N LEU A 149 -14.58 3.83 -18.15
CA LEU A 149 -15.06 2.74 -19.00
C LEU A 149 -14.69 1.37 -18.43
N PHE A 150 -13.47 1.22 -17.96
CA PHE A 150 -13.01 -0.03 -17.34
C PHE A 150 -13.82 -0.36 -16.08
N LEU A 151 -14.01 0.61 -15.21
CA LEU A 151 -14.86 0.46 -14.03
C LEU A 151 -16.31 0.09 -14.42
N PHE A 152 -16.86 0.69 -15.48
CA PHE A 152 -18.21 0.33 -15.97
C PHE A 152 -18.27 -1.11 -16.44
N MET A 153 -17.24 -1.59 -17.14
CA MET A 153 -17.14 -2.99 -17.56
C MET A 153 -17.01 -3.94 -16.36
N GLU A 154 -16.19 -3.59 -15.36
CA GLU A 154 -16.08 -4.34 -14.11
C GLU A 154 -17.45 -4.42 -13.39
N TRP A 155 -18.18 -3.31 -13.33
CA TRP A 155 -19.51 -3.28 -12.75
C TRP A 155 -20.50 -4.21 -13.48
N ILE A 156 -20.52 -4.21 -14.83
CA ILE A 156 -21.37 -5.12 -15.62
C ILE A 156 -21.03 -6.56 -15.31
N LEU A 157 -19.71 -6.89 -15.28
CA LEU A 157 -19.22 -8.23 -15.01
C LEU A 157 -19.62 -8.69 -13.60
N LEU A 158 -19.44 -7.82 -12.60
CA LEU A 158 -19.81 -8.11 -11.22
C LEU A 158 -21.31 -8.36 -11.08
N THR A 159 -22.15 -7.50 -11.68
CA THR A 159 -23.61 -7.65 -11.68
C THR A 159 -24.05 -8.96 -12.34
N PHE A 160 -23.34 -9.38 -13.39
CA PHE A 160 -23.62 -10.63 -14.09
C PHE A 160 -23.25 -11.86 -13.26
N ILE A 161 -22.13 -11.78 -12.51
CA ILE A 161 -21.65 -12.89 -11.67
C ILE A 161 -22.46 -13.02 -10.37
N THR A 162 -22.74 -11.89 -9.68
CA THR A 162 -23.37 -11.92 -8.34
C THR A 162 -24.89 -11.92 -8.40
N GLY A 163 -25.49 -11.52 -9.51
CA GLY A 163 -26.96 -11.39 -9.64
C GLY A 163 -27.57 -10.26 -8.82
N GLU A 164 -26.78 -9.49 -8.07
CA GLU A 164 -27.28 -8.40 -7.23
C GLU A 164 -27.46 -7.09 -8.00
N ARG A 165 -28.70 -6.55 -8.01
CA ARG A 165 -29.05 -5.36 -8.81
C ARG A 165 -28.94 -4.01 -8.10
N LEU A 166 -29.06 -3.94 -6.78
CA LEU A 166 -29.19 -2.67 -6.03
C LEU A 166 -27.87 -1.95 -5.74
N PRO A 167 -26.80 -2.59 -5.25
CA PRO A 167 -25.50 -1.94 -5.09
C PRO A 167 -24.93 -1.48 -6.43
N SER A 168 -25.26 -2.21 -7.49
CA SER A 168 -24.83 -1.94 -8.87
C SER A 168 -25.43 -0.67 -9.45
N LEU A 169 -26.68 -0.32 -9.15
CA LEU A 169 -27.33 0.91 -9.64
C LEU A 169 -26.70 2.18 -9.04
N ALA A 170 -26.39 2.17 -7.74
CA ALA A 170 -25.73 3.31 -7.08
C ALA A 170 -24.32 3.55 -7.64
N LEU A 171 -23.57 2.49 -7.88
CA LEU A 171 -22.28 2.54 -8.57
C LEU A 171 -22.43 3.07 -9.99
N MET A 172 -23.36 2.55 -10.79
CA MET A 172 -23.67 3.02 -12.14
C MET A 172 -23.99 4.51 -12.16
N PHE A 173 -24.80 4.99 -11.25
CA PHE A 173 -25.15 6.41 -11.15
C PHE A 173 -23.92 7.27 -10.86
N SER A 174 -23.03 6.83 -9.96
CA SER A 174 -21.77 7.52 -9.66
C SER A 174 -20.83 7.54 -10.85
N TYR A 175 -20.81 6.50 -11.69
CA TYR A 175 -20.03 6.43 -12.93
C TYR A 175 -20.53 7.40 -13.99
N VAL A 176 -21.85 7.37 -14.26
CA VAL A 176 -22.47 8.27 -15.24
C VAL A 176 -22.27 9.72 -14.83
N MET A 177 -22.44 10.05 -13.53
CA MET A 177 -22.15 11.38 -13.01
C MET A 177 -20.67 11.76 -13.13
N GLY A 178 -19.75 10.86 -12.84
CA GLY A 178 -18.31 11.05 -13.02
C GLY A 178 -17.95 11.32 -14.49
N MET A 179 -18.54 10.58 -15.44
CA MET A 179 -18.38 10.82 -16.88
C MET A 179 -18.93 12.18 -17.31
N ILE A 180 -20.15 12.53 -16.87
CA ILE A 180 -20.78 13.82 -17.19
C ILE A 180 -19.93 14.99 -16.65
N ILE A 181 -19.48 14.92 -15.41
CA ILE A 181 -18.62 15.93 -14.79
C ILE A 181 -17.28 16.05 -15.56
N SER A 182 -16.70 14.93 -15.98
CA SER A 182 -15.45 14.90 -16.74
C SER A 182 -15.63 15.50 -18.13
N CYS A 183 -16.71 15.16 -18.85
CA CYS A 183 -17.04 15.73 -20.14
C CYS A 183 -17.34 17.25 -20.04
N ALA A 184 -18.15 17.66 -19.07
CA ALA A 184 -18.44 19.09 -18.85
C ALA A 184 -17.17 19.90 -18.55
N HIS A 185 -16.22 19.27 -17.85
CA HIS A 185 -14.93 19.86 -17.55
C HIS A 185 -14.02 19.99 -18.77
N ILE A 186 -14.00 18.99 -19.68
CA ILE A 186 -13.28 19.04 -20.96
C ILE A 186 -13.76 20.25 -21.77
N PHE A 187 -15.07 20.45 -21.90
CA PHE A 187 -15.66 21.57 -22.65
C PHE A 187 -15.35 22.93 -22.03
N LYS A 188 -15.35 23.04 -20.71
CA LYS A 188 -15.08 24.30 -20.00
C LYS A 188 -13.60 24.69 -20.05
N HIS A 189 -12.67 23.73 -20.03
CA HIS A 189 -11.23 23.99 -19.96
C HIS A 189 -10.56 24.23 -21.32
N HIS A 190 -11.16 23.87 -22.43
CA HIS A 190 -10.65 24.28 -23.74
C HIS A 190 -10.52 25.82 -23.87
N LYS A 191 -11.24 26.57 -23.01
CA LYS A 191 -11.24 28.06 -22.98
C LYS A 191 -10.33 28.69 -21.91
N ILE A 192 -9.79 27.92 -20.94
CA ILE A 192 -9.09 28.48 -19.77
C ILE A 192 -7.70 27.82 -19.57
N ALA A 193 -6.92 27.72 -20.66
CA ALA A 193 -5.59 27.10 -20.60
C ALA A 193 -4.51 27.89 -19.82
N ASN A 194 -4.84 28.97 -19.12
CA ASN A 194 -3.87 29.90 -18.52
C ASN A 194 -3.96 30.13 -17.01
N SER A 195 -4.68 29.32 -16.24
CA SER A 195 -4.73 29.49 -14.78
C SER A 195 -4.01 28.36 -14.04
N LYS A 196 -2.96 28.70 -13.31
CA LYS A 196 -2.08 27.82 -12.50
C LYS A 196 -2.72 27.15 -11.29
N SER A 197 -4.02 27.33 -11.01
CA SER A 197 -4.66 26.84 -9.78
C SER A 197 -5.94 26.05 -10.03
N ASN A 198 -5.88 25.02 -10.88
CA ASN A 198 -7.05 24.16 -11.06
C ASN A 198 -6.97 22.95 -10.14
N ILE A 199 -7.71 23.03 -9.00
CA ILE A 199 -7.94 21.93 -8.05
C ILE A 199 -8.33 20.63 -8.79
N LEU A 200 -9.14 20.73 -9.85
CA LEU A 200 -9.61 19.61 -10.66
C LEU A 200 -8.49 18.88 -11.39
N ILE A 201 -7.44 19.57 -11.87
CA ILE A 201 -6.28 18.94 -12.54
C ILE A 201 -5.51 18.04 -11.55
N ASN A 202 -5.51 18.38 -10.28
CA ASN A 202 -4.86 17.58 -9.24
C ASN A 202 -5.73 16.40 -8.77
N ILE A 203 -7.04 16.41 -9.03
CA ILE A 203 -7.97 15.33 -8.64
C ILE A 203 -7.94 14.19 -9.66
N PHE A 204 -7.79 14.46 -10.97
CA PHE A 204 -7.81 13.42 -12.00
C PHE A 204 -6.78 12.29 -11.79
N PRO A 205 -5.51 12.56 -11.46
CA PRO A 205 -4.57 11.50 -11.16
C PRO A 205 -4.99 10.61 -9.99
N ILE A 206 -5.68 11.18 -9.00
CA ILE A 206 -6.21 10.44 -7.83
C ILE A 206 -7.39 9.57 -8.27
N LEU A 207 -8.35 10.13 -9.00
CA LEU A 207 -9.52 9.39 -9.48
C LEU A 207 -9.14 8.23 -10.40
N SER A 208 -8.09 8.39 -11.20
CA SER A 208 -7.59 7.33 -12.09
C SER A 208 -7.01 6.12 -11.34
N THR A 209 -6.83 6.19 -10.03
CA THR A 209 -6.41 5.04 -9.21
C THR A 209 -7.58 4.21 -8.69
N LEU A 210 -8.82 4.68 -8.83
CA LEU A 210 -10.03 3.98 -8.35
C LEU A 210 -10.15 2.52 -8.84
N PRO A 211 -9.84 2.16 -10.12
CA PRO A 211 -9.90 0.77 -10.55
C PRO A 211 -9.06 -0.17 -9.70
N ALA A 212 -7.84 0.24 -9.34
CA ALA A 212 -6.97 -0.59 -8.51
C ALA A 212 -7.47 -0.74 -7.07
N PHE A 213 -8.16 0.28 -6.53
CA PHE A 213 -8.85 0.18 -5.24
C PHE A 213 -10.00 -0.83 -5.29
N LEU A 214 -10.83 -0.78 -6.32
CA LEU A 214 -11.95 -1.71 -6.49
C LEU A 214 -11.46 -3.13 -6.73
N LEU A 215 -10.43 -3.30 -7.54
CA LEU A 215 -9.82 -4.59 -7.80
C LEU A 215 -9.27 -5.23 -6.51
N SER A 216 -8.75 -4.44 -5.57
CA SER A 216 -8.26 -4.95 -4.29
C SER A 216 -9.36 -5.57 -3.41
N SER A 217 -10.60 -5.13 -3.58
CA SER A 217 -11.76 -5.74 -2.90
C SER A 217 -12.32 -6.93 -3.66
N PHE A 218 -12.23 -6.90 -5.00
CA PHE A 218 -12.75 -7.97 -5.83
C PHE A 218 -11.93 -9.27 -5.69
N ILE A 219 -10.61 -9.16 -5.64
CA ILE A 219 -9.70 -10.31 -5.47
C ILE A 219 -9.40 -10.63 -4.00
N ASP A 220 -10.17 -10.07 -3.06
CA ASP A 220 -10.03 -10.24 -1.61
C ASP A 220 -8.58 -10.19 -1.11
N CYS A 221 -7.88 -9.12 -1.48
CA CYS A 221 -6.48 -8.92 -1.08
C CYS A 221 -6.35 -8.76 0.44
N ASP A 222 -5.29 -9.31 1.00
CA ASP A 222 -4.92 -9.06 2.40
C ASP A 222 -4.83 -7.54 2.65
N TYR A 223 -5.51 -7.05 3.70
CA TYR A 223 -5.78 -5.63 4.00
C TYR A 223 -6.64 -4.86 2.97
N GLY A 224 -7.02 -5.43 1.82
CA GLY A 224 -7.96 -4.88 0.85
C GLY A 224 -7.77 -3.39 0.54
N ILE A 225 -8.88 -2.64 0.45
CA ILE A 225 -8.89 -1.19 0.19
C ILE A 225 -8.05 -0.41 1.21
N TRP A 226 -8.07 -0.80 2.49
CA TRP A 226 -7.34 -0.11 3.56
C TRP A 226 -5.83 -0.15 3.34
N GLY A 227 -5.31 -1.30 2.90
CA GLY A 227 -3.89 -1.46 2.58
C GLY A 227 -3.46 -0.59 1.40
N VAL A 228 -4.25 -0.61 0.32
CA VAL A 228 -3.99 0.22 -0.87
C VAL A 228 -4.06 1.71 -0.52
N ALA A 229 -5.06 2.13 0.28
CA ALA A 229 -5.19 3.51 0.74
C ALA A 229 -3.99 3.94 1.60
N LEU A 230 -3.60 3.12 2.57
CA LEU A 230 -2.47 3.41 3.45
C LEU A 230 -1.18 3.67 2.66
N ILE A 231 -0.82 2.78 1.75
CA ILE A 231 0.40 2.89 0.96
C ILE A 231 0.34 4.11 0.02
N SER A 232 -0.79 4.33 -0.65
CA SER A 232 -0.97 5.45 -1.57
C SER A 232 -0.87 6.80 -0.85
N LEU A 233 -1.47 6.94 0.33
CA LEU A 233 -1.37 8.16 1.13
C LEU A 233 0.02 8.35 1.75
N LEU A 234 0.69 7.27 2.17
CA LEU A 234 2.07 7.33 2.63
C LEU A 234 3.04 7.76 1.52
N TYR A 235 2.75 7.38 0.26
CA TYR A 235 3.50 7.89 -0.88
C TYR A 235 3.35 9.42 -1.04
N LEU A 236 2.16 9.96 -0.85
CA LEU A 236 1.90 11.41 -0.92
C LEU A 236 2.45 12.18 0.28
N ALA A 237 2.76 11.51 1.38
CA ALA A 237 3.27 12.15 2.59
C ALA A 237 4.63 12.82 2.34
N LYS A 238 4.73 14.12 2.69
CA LYS A 238 5.94 14.94 2.51
C LYS A 238 6.92 14.84 3.68
N SER A 239 6.50 14.30 4.82
CA SER A 239 7.32 14.19 6.02
C SER A 239 6.95 12.96 6.85
N ILE A 240 7.89 12.51 7.70
CA ILE A 240 7.66 11.39 8.62
C ILE A 240 6.50 11.70 9.58
N LYS A 241 6.33 12.95 10.02
CA LYS A 241 5.22 13.35 10.89
C LYS A 241 3.87 13.15 10.20
N ILE A 242 3.75 13.54 8.92
CA ILE A 242 2.54 13.31 8.12
C ILE A 242 2.32 11.81 7.92
N SER A 243 3.36 11.03 7.66
CA SER A 243 3.25 9.56 7.58
C SER A 243 2.71 8.94 8.87
N ALA A 244 3.19 9.39 10.03
CA ALA A 244 2.71 8.94 11.34
C ALA A 244 1.21 9.27 11.55
N VAL A 245 0.77 10.46 11.17
CA VAL A 245 -0.64 10.86 11.24
C VAL A 245 -1.50 10.01 10.30
N ILE A 246 -1.07 9.80 9.04
CA ILE A 246 -1.78 8.94 8.08
C ILE A 246 -1.93 7.52 8.63
N MET A 247 -0.85 6.95 9.17
CA MET A 247 -0.90 5.62 9.80
C MET A 247 -1.92 5.57 10.94
N ALA A 248 -1.90 6.54 11.85
CA ALA A 248 -2.87 6.59 12.96
C ALA A 248 -4.31 6.72 12.46
N VAL A 249 -4.57 7.63 11.50
CA VAL A 249 -5.90 7.89 10.95
C VAL A 249 -6.49 6.69 10.21
N LEU A 250 -5.66 5.85 9.58
CA LEU A 250 -6.15 4.68 8.85
C LEU A 250 -6.15 3.39 9.68
N LEU A 251 -5.18 3.19 10.56
CA LEU A 251 -5.09 1.96 11.35
C LEU A 251 -6.15 1.92 12.46
N VAL A 252 -6.48 3.06 13.07
CA VAL A 252 -7.51 3.11 14.13
C VAL A 252 -8.89 2.68 13.60
N PRO A 253 -9.45 3.24 12.52
CA PRO A 253 -10.74 2.77 12.01
C PRO A 253 -10.67 1.37 11.39
N TYR A 254 -9.55 0.96 10.79
CA TYR A 254 -9.38 -0.40 10.27
C TYR A 254 -9.58 -1.47 11.37
N TYR A 255 -8.94 -1.31 12.52
CA TYR A 255 -9.16 -2.22 13.65
C TYR A 255 -10.46 -1.90 14.42
N GLY A 256 -10.90 -0.63 14.41
CA GLY A 256 -12.12 -0.17 15.06
C GLY A 256 -13.38 -0.79 14.48
N GLN A 257 -13.45 -1.03 13.16
CA GLN A 257 -14.60 -1.71 12.53
C GLN A 257 -14.83 -3.12 13.11
N HIS A 258 -13.78 -3.83 13.50
CA HIS A 258 -13.87 -5.13 14.16
C HIS A 258 -14.36 -5.04 15.62
N ILE A 259 -14.31 -3.84 16.22
CA ILE A 259 -14.86 -3.58 17.55
C ILE A 259 -16.37 -3.34 17.50
N TYR A 260 -16.87 -2.71 16.42
CA TYR A 260 -18.30 -2.37 16.27
C TYR A 260 -19.17 -3.55 15.87
N SER A 261 -18.64 -4.54 15.18
CA SER A 261 -19.42 -5.68 14.67
C SER A 261 -19.76 -6.74 15.71
N ASN A 262 -19.03 -6.79 16.83
CA ASN A 262 -19.29 -7.69 17.96
C ASN A 262 -18.75 -7.04 19.23
N VAL A 263 -19.30 -7.43 20.42
CA VAL A 263 -18.86 -7.06 21.75
C VAL A 263 -17.37 -6.72 21.78
N VAL A 264 -16.99 -5.53 22.32
CA VAL A 264 -15.61 -4.99 22.33
C VAL A 264 -14.60 -6.11 22.58
N SER A 265 -13.99 -6.62 21.51
CA SER A 265 -13.03 -7.72 21.62
C SER A 265 -11.71 -7.16 22.14
N PHE A 266 -11.25 -7.66 23.27
CA PHE A 266 -9.92 -7.33 23.80
C PHE A 266 -8.82 -7.62 22.77
N GLU A 267 -9.02 -8.62 21.93
CA GLU A 267 -8.14 -8.95 20.81
C GLU A 267 -8.04 -7.82 19.79
N ALA A 268 -9.15 -7.22 19.38
CA ALA A 268 -9.14 -6.12 18.40
C ALA A 268 -8.40 -4.90 18.94
N ILE A 269 -8.59 -4.56 20.23
CA ILE A 269 -7.85 -3.47 20.90
C ILE A 269 -6.36 -3.79 20.94
N ARG A 270 -6.00 -5.01 21.34
CA ARG A 270 -4.61 -5.47 21.38
C ARG A 270 -3.95 -5.38 20.01
N ASN A 271 -4.60 -5.90 18.97
CA ASN A 271 -4.11 -5.85 17.59
C ASN A 271 -3.93 -4.41 17.09
N MET A 272 -4.85 -3.50 17.42
CA MET A 272 -4.74 -2.07 17.15
C MET A 272 -3.51 -1.46 17.83
N CYS A 273 -3.31 -1.73 19.13
CA CYS A 273 -2.16 -1.21 19.87
C CYS A 273 -0.83 -1.66 19.27
N PHE A 274 -0.70 -2.94 18.92
CA PHE A 274 0.51 -3.45 18.27
C PHE A 274 0.71 -2.85 16.87
N SER A 275 -0.35 -2.69 16.09
CA SER A 275 -0.26 -2.03 14.78
C SER A 275 0.21 -0.57 14.92
N LEU A 276 -0.32 0.18 15.89
CA LEU A 276 0.09 1.56 16.17
C LEU A 276 1.54 1.67 16.66
N LEU A 277 2.10 0.62 17.27
CA LEU A 277 3.52 0.58 17.68
C LEU A 277 4.45 0.74 16.47
N SER A 278 4.02 0.34 15.26
CA SER A 278 4.77 0.57 14.02
C SER A 278 5.08 2.05 13.76
N ILE A 279 4.23 2.98 14.24
CA ILE A 279 4.42 4.43 14.11
C ILE A 279 5.68 4.87 14.84
N LEU A 280 5.97 4.28 16.02
CA LEU A 280 7.19 4.59 16.76
C LEU A 280 8.44 4.27 15.94
N PHE A 281 8.47 3.09 15.29
CA PHE A 281 9.58 2.71 14.42
C PHE A 281 9.73 3.66 13.23
N VAL A 282 8.61 4.07 12.61
CA VAL A 282 8.63 5.05 11.51
C VAL A 282 9.12 6.42 11.98
N CYS A 283 8.73 6.88 13.18
CA CYS A 283 9.21 8.14 13.74
C CYS A 283 10.74 8.14 13.98
N LEU A 284 11.30 6.98 14.31
CA LEU A 284 12.73 6.78 14.54
C LEU A 284 13.53 6.50 13.24
N TYR A 285 12.87 6.47 12.08
CA TYR A 285 13.51 6.29 10.78
C TYR A 285 14.40 7.47 10.41
N ASN A 286 15.66 7.20 10.02
CA ASN A 286 16.68 8.21 9.74
C ASN A 286 16.77 8.67 8.27
N GLY A 287 15.93 8.10 7.38
CA GLY A 287 15.93 8.41 5.96
C GLY A 287 17.07 7.75 5.16
N GLN A 288 17.88 6.91 5.78
CA GLN A 288 18.98 6.25 5.09
C GLN A 288 18.53 4.93 4.45
N HIS A 289 19.03 4.68 3.25
CA HIS A 289 18.86 3.40 2.58
C HIS A 289 19.84 2.39 3.19
N GLY A 290 19.33 1.17 3.42
CA GLY A 290 20.17 0.06 3.85
C GLY A 290 20.84 -0.65 2.67
N SER A 291 21.25 -1.91 2.89
CA SER A 291 21.87 -2.79 1.92
C SER A 291 21.00 -3.00 0.65
N LYS A 292 21.67 -3.22 -0.49
CA LYS A 292 20.99 -3.47 -1.79
C LYS A 292 20.42 -4.89 -1.95
N LYS A 293 20.39 -5.70 -0.88
CA LYS A 293 19.98 -7.11 -0.91
C LYS A 293 18.45 -7.31 -0.97
N LYS A 294 17.77 -6.62 -1.91
CA LYS A 294 16.31 -6.65 -2.03
C LYS A 294 15.71 -8.05 -2.23
N TRP A 295 16.40 -8.93 -2.95
CA TRP A 295 15.93 -10.27 -3.28
C TRP A 295 15.72 -11.16 -2.06
N ILE A 296 16.48 -10.95 -0.97
CA ILE A 296 16.30 -11.70 0.27
C ILE A 296 14.89 -11.48 0.83
N TYR A 297 14.39 -10.24 0.82
CA TYR A 297 13.04 -9.90 1.33
C TYR A 297 11.93 -10.43 0.44
N TYR A 298 12.14 -10.47 -0.88
CA TYR A 298 11.18 -11.06 -1.82
C TYR A 298 11.04 -12.58 -1.60
N TRP A 299 12.15 -13.30 -1.50
CA TRP A 299 12.14 -14.74 -1.31
C TRP A 299 11.78 -15.15 0.13
N ALA A 300 12.07 -14.33 1.12
CA ALA A 300 11.74 -14.62 2.51
C ALA A 300 10.24 -14.91 2.69
N TYR A 301 9.36 -14.20 1.95
CA TYR A 301 7.91 -14.38 2.11
C TYR A 301 7.41 -15.73 1.62
N PRO A 302 7.57 -16.17 0.38
CA PRO A 302 7.08 -17.48 -0.04
C PRO A 302 7.80 -18.64 0.66
N LEU A 303 9.09 -18.50 0.96
CA LEU A 303 9.88 -19.59 1.56
C LEU A 303 9.47 -19.89 3.00
N HIS A 304 9.25 -18.87 3.85
CA HIS A 304 8.85 -19.15 5.23
C HIS A 304 7.41 -19.65 5.33
N ILE A 305 6.50 -19.16 4.47
CA ILE A 305 5.13 -19.67 4.44
C ILE A 305 5.13 -21.16 4.01
N LEU A 306 5.88 -21.49 2.97
CA LEU A 306 6.04 -22.88 2.54
C LEU A 306 6.64 -23.75 3.66
N PHE A 307 7.65 -23.23 4.36
CA PHE A 307 8.25 -23.90 5.50
C PHE A 307 7.22 -24.20 6.61
N PHE A 308 6.40 -23.20 6.97
CA PHE A 308 5.35 -23.41 7.98
C PHE A 308 4.24 -24.35 7.49
N ALA A 309 3.86 -24.29 6.22
CA ALA A 309 2.90 -25.23 5.63
C ALA A 309 3.41 -26.67 5.73
N ILE A 310 4.69 -26.89 5.43
CA ILE A 310 5.32 -28.22 5.57
C ILE A 310 5.34 -28.65 7.03
N LEU A 311 5.75 -27.80 7.97
CA LEU A 311 5.78 -28.14 9.40
C LEU A 311 4.40 -28.52 9.94
N ARG A 312 3.34 -27.81 9.51
CA ARG A 312 1.95 -28.12 9.89
C ARG A 312 1.51 -29.53 9.48
N CYS A 313 2.09 -30.08 8.41
CA CYS A 313 1.80 -31.45 7.96
C CYS A 313 2.47 -32.53 8.83
N TYR A 314 3.42 -32.16 9.70
CA TYR A 314 4.06 -33.15 10.57
C TYR A 314 3.23 -33.37 11.85
N PRO A 315 3.05 -34.61 12.33
CA PRO A 315 2.16 -34.98 13.43
C PRO A 315 2.60 -34.50 14.83
N PHE A 316 3.64 -33.66 14.92
CA PHE A 316 4.15 -33.13 16.19
C PHE A 316 3.66 -31.68 16.47
N PHE A 317 2.94 -31.08 15.55
CA PHE A 317 2.28 -29.79 15.67
C PHE A 317 0.79 -29.96 15.30
#